data_1a173531f73b714f255b094f3a35ef78
#
_entry.id   1a173531f73b714f255b094f3a35ef78
#
_cell.length_a   1.000
_cell.length_b   1.000
_cell.length_c   1.000
_cell.angle_alpha   90.00
_cell.angle_beta   90.00
_cell.angle_gamma   90.00
#
_symmetry.space_group_name_H-M   'P 1'
#
loop_
_entity.id
_entity.type
_entity.pdbx_description
1 polymer ?
#
loop_
_entity_poly.entity_id
_entity_poly.type
_entity_poly.pdbx_seq_one_letter_code
_entity_poly.pdbx_strand_id
1 'polypeptide(L)'
;MKIKEKLTYQFLLIFKSFLSSIGADKRFWIATILSNFIYYLIPVRKKVSKKNLKIAFPLLQDKELNKIVQKTYKFFVHNLIEFCAFPASINEIKLDIRGEKHIQEALRKRNGLILVSGHFGSWEILG
;
A
#
# COMPACT_ATOMS: atom_id res chain seq x y z
N MET A 1 29.15 0.45 6.20
CA MET A 1 27.95 1.19 5.70
C MET A 1 28.40 2.59 5.31
N LYS A 2 28.16 3.01 4.07
CA LYS A 2 28.54 4.35 3.58
C LYS A 2 27.72 5.43 4.33
N ILE A 3 28.28 6.61 4.51
CA ILE A 3 27.63 7.72 5.24
C ILE A 3 26.19 7.98 4.73
N LYS A 4 25.99 7.96 3.41
CA LYS A 4 24.67 8.13 2.79
C LYS A 4 23.66 7.06 3.24
N GLU A 5 24.08 5.80 3.31
CA GLU A 5 23.23 4.68 3.75
C GLU A 5 22.82 4.85 5.21
N LYS A 6 23.75 5.30 6.06
CA LYS A 6 23.46 5.57 7.48
C LYS A 6 22.45 6.71 7.65
N LEU A 7 22.62 7.79 6.90
CA LEU A 7 21.68 8.93 6.93
C LEU A 7 20.29 8.53 6.43
N THR A 8 20.22 7.78 5.32
CA THR A 8 18.94 7.26 4.80
C THR A 8 18.26 6.35 5.83
N TYR A 9 19.01 5.46 6.46
CA TYR A 9 18.47 4.57 7.50
C TYR A 9 17.92 5.36 8.69
N GLN A 10 18.67 6.32 9.21
CA GLN A 10 18.22 7.17 10.31
C GLN A 10 16.97 7.97 9.95
N PHE A 11 16.93 8.55 8.75
CA PHE A 11 15.74 9.25 8.25
C PHE A 11 14.52 8.32 8.22
N LEU A 12 14.67 7.10 7.70
CA LEU A 12 13.57 6.11 7.67
C LEU A 12 13.08 5.72 9.07
N LEU A 13 14.00 5.58 10.03
CA LEU A 13 13.62 5.29 11.42
C LEU A 13 12.84 6.44 12.06
N ILE A 14 13.28 7.69 11.86
CA ILE A 14 12.59 8.87 12.37
C ILE A 14 11.21 8.99 11.73
N PHE A 15 11.14 8.81 10.39
CA PHE A 15 9.89 8.86 9.66
C PHE A 15 8.90 7.78 10.11
N LYS A 16 9.37 6.53 10.28
CA LYS A 16 8.59 5.44 10.85
C LYS A 16 8.07 5.80 12.25
N SER A 17 8.95 6.26 13.14
CA SER A 17 8.59 6.64 14.51
C SER A 17 7.52 7.74 14.53
N PHE A 18 7.67 8.75 13.68
CA PHE A 18 6.68 9.81 13.51
C PHE A 18 5.33 9.26 13.06
N LEU A 19 5.30 8.45 11.99
CA LEU A 19 4.05 7.87 11.49
C LEU A 19 3.38 6.95 12.53
N SER A 20 4.16 6.20 13.30
CA SER A 20 3.64 5.31 14.35
C SER A 20 3.09 6.08 15.56
N SER A 21 3.51 7.34 15.76
CA SER A 21 3.05 8.18 16.88
C SER A 21 1.77 8.96 16.60
N ILE A 22 1.32 8.98 15.34
CA ILE A 22 0.11 9.70 14.92
C ILE A 22 -0.99 8.70 14.56
N GLY A 23 -2.27 9.06 14.85
CA GLY A 23 -3.41 8.20 14.54
C GLY A 23 -3.73 8.11 13.04
N ALA A 24 -4.55 7.12 12.68
CA ALA A 24 -4.93 6.79 11.29
C ALA A 24 -5.44 7.99 10.49
N ASP A 25 -6.26 8.86 11.10
CA ASP A 25 -6.81 10.04 10.42
C ASP A 25 -5.70 10.98 9.92
N LYS A 26 -4.69 11.24 10.76
CA LYS A 26 -3.58 12.11 10.38
C LYS A 26 -2.72 11.46 9.29
N ARG A 27 -2.45 10.16 9.39
CA ARG A 27 -1.76 9.39 8.34
C ARG A 27 -2.52 9.45 7.02
N PHE A 28 -3.85 9.30 7.06
CA PHE A 28 -4.72 9.42 5.89
C PHE A 28 -4.57 10.77 5.19
N TRP A 29 -4.58 11.87 5.94
CA TRP A 29 -4.39 13.21 5.38
C TRP A 29 -3.00 13.41 4.79
N ILE A 30 -1.95 12.97 5.50
CA ILE A 30 -0.56 13.00 4.98
C ILE A 30 -0.46 12.22 3.67
N ALA A 31 -0.98 11.00 3.63
CA ALA A 31 -0.97 10.16 2.43
C ALA A 31 -1.74 10.82 1.26
N THR A 32 -2.88 11.46 1.56
CA THR A 32 -3.69 12.15 0.55
C THR A 32 -2.93 13.35 -0.04
N ILE A 33 -2.32 14.18 0.79
CA ILE A 33 -1.52 15.33 0.34
C ILE A 33 -0.32 14.84 -0.48
N LEU A 34 0.42 13.86 0.04
CA LEU A 34 1.61 13.33 -0.61
C LEU A 34 1.27 12.65 -1.95
N SER A 35 0.17 11.91 -2.03
CA SER A 35 -0.27 11.27 -3.27
C SER A 35 -0.61 12.28 -4.37
N ASN A 36 -1.27 13.37 -4.01
CA ASN A 36 -1.56 14.45 -4.94
C ASN A 36 -0.28 15.16 -5.39
N PHE A 37 0.62 15.45 -4.45
CA PHE A 37 1.92 16.03 -4.75
C PHE A 37 2.70 15.18 -5.76
N ILE A 38 2.81 13.86 -5.50
CA ILE A 38 3.51 12.93 -6.41
C ILE A 38 2.81 12.87 -7.76
N TYR A 39 1.48 12.77 -7.79
CA TYR A 39 0.72 12.66 -9.04
C TYR A 39 0.90 13.88 -9.96
N TYR A 40 0.95 15.08 -9.40
CA TYR A 40 1.03 16.31 -10.18
C TYR A 40 2.47 16.78 -10.46
N LEU A 41 3.38 16.63 -9.49
CA LEU A 41 4.72 17.22 -9.56
C LEU A 41 5.82 16.20 -9.87
N ILE A 42 5.64 14.93 -9.47
CA ILE A 42 6.64 13.87 -9.69
C ILE A 42 5.95 12.65 -10.32
N PRO A 43 5.43 12.75 -11.55
CA PRO A 43 4.55 11.74 -12.13
C PRO A 43 5.30 10.45 -12.51
N VAL A 44 5.73 9.66 -11.52
CA VAL A 44 6.43 8.39 -11.70
C VAL A 44 5.56 7.40 -12.48
N ARG A 45 6.02 6.97 -13.65
CA ARG A 45 5.34 5.97 -14.51
C ARG A 45 3.88 6.29 -14.89
N LYS A 46 3.43 7.54 -14.77
CA LYS A 46 2.05 7.94 -15.10
C LYS A 46 1.65 7.57 -16.54
N LYS A 47 2.57 7.81 -17.50
CA LYS A 47 2.32 7.46 -18.93
C LYS A 47 2.18 5.95 -19.12
N VAL A 48 3.01 5.14 -18.43
CA VAL A 48 2.95 3.68 -18.49
C VAL A 48 1.64 3.16 -17.92
N SER A 49 1.24 3.65 -16.74
CA SER A 49 -0.03 3.29 -16.11
C SER A 49 -1.21 3.61 -17.02
N LYS A 50 -1.23 4.79 -17.63
CA LYS A 50 -2.28 5.18 -18.57
C LYS A 50 -2.31 4.28 -19.81
N LYS A 51 -1.14 3.95 -20.39
CA LYS A 51 -1.02 3.04 -21.53
C LYS A 51 -1.57 1.66 -21.21
N ASN A 52 -1.20 1.09 -20.06
CA ASN A 52 -1.68 -0.22 -19.63
C ASN A 52 -3.21 -0.22 -19.41
N LEU A 53 -3.73 0.83 -18.79
CA LEU A 53 -5.18 0.99 -18.61
C LEU A 53 -5.90 1.11 -19.97
N LYS A 54 -5.33 1.79 -20.96
CA LYS A 54 -5.95 1.90 -22.30
C LYS A 54 -6.00 0.55 -23.00
N ILE A 55 -5.02 -0.32 -22.78
CA ILE A 55 -5.02 -1.71 -23.29
C ILE A 55 -6.12 -2.53 -22.60
N ALA A 56 -6.21 -2.44 -21.27
CA ALA A 56 -7.20 -3.20 -20.50
C ALA A 56 -8.64 -2.69 -20.68
N PHE A 57 -8.80 -1.38 -20.90
CA PHE A 57 -10.09 -0.70 -21.01
C PHE A 57 -10.13 0.21 -22.24
N PRO A 58 -10.16 -0.34 -23.46
CA PRO A 58 -10.03 0.43 -24.70
C PRO A 58 -11.15 1.45 -24.92
N LEU A 59 -12.32 1.25 -24.33
CA LEU A 59 -13.49 2.12 -24.48
C LEU A 59 -13.50 3.31 -23.52
N LEU A 60 -12.67 3.30 -22.46
CA LEU A 60 -12.63 4.41 -21.50
C LEU A 60 -11.99 5.66 -22.13
N GLN A 61 -12.60 6.79 -21.80
CA GLN A 61 -12.08 8.10 -22.22
C GLN A 61 -10.83 8.48 -21.40
N ASP A 62 -10.01 9.36 -21.94
CA ASP A 62 -8.79 9.85 -21.31
C ASP A 62 -9.00 10.44 -19.93
N LYS A 63 -10.13 11.11 -19.70
CA LYS A 63 -10.52 11.67 -18.41
C LYS A 63 -10.74 10.58 -17.34
N GLU A 64 -11.37 9.49 -17.73
CA GLU A 64 -11.64 8.33 -16.85
C GLU A 64 -10.34 7.59 -16.53
N LEU A 65 -9.50 7.35 -17.54
CA LEU A 65 -8.18 6.76 -17.36
C LEU A 65 -7.32 7.58 -16.38
N ASN A 66 -7.31 8.90 -16.51
CA ASN A 66 -6.58 9.78 -15.60
C ASN A 66 -7.12 9.69 -14.15
N LYS A 67 -8.45 9.57 -13.97
CA LYS A 67 -9.03 9.36 -12.63
C LYS A 67 -8.59 8.02 -12.01
N ILE A 68 -8.54 6.95 -12.82
CA ILE A 68 -8.08 5.65 -12.34
C ILE A 68 -6.60 5.73 -11.95
N VAL A 69 -5.75 6.34 -12.78
CA VAL A 69 -4.34 6.53 -12.46
C VAL A 69 -4.17 7.33 -11.17
N GLN A 70 -4.92 8.43 -10.98
CA GLN A 70 -4.86 9.22 -9.75
C GLN A 70 -5.27 8.40 -8.52
N LYS A 71 -6.34 7.59 -8.61
CA LYS A 71 -6.75 6.67 -7.54
C LYS A 71 -5.68 5.63 -7.23
N THR A 72 -4.97 5.12 -8.25
CA THR A 72 -3.85 4.18 -8.07
C THR A 72 -2.70 4.83 -7.29
N TYR A 73 -2.33 6.08 -7.62
CA TYR A 73 -1.33 6.81 -6.83
C TYR A 73 -1.77 6.99 -5.38
N LYS A 74 -3.03 7.41 -5.18
CA LYS A 74 -3.58 7.57 -3.84
C LYS A 74 -3.52 6.26 -3.07
N PHE A 75 -4.00 5.17 -3.65
CA PHE A 75 -3.98 3.84 -3.05
C PHE A 75 -2.56 3.40 -2.66
N PHE A 76 -1.60 3.52 -3.60
CA PHE A 76 -0.22 3.12 -3.36
C PHE A 76 0.44 3.92 -2.23
N VAL A 77 0.26 5.24 -2.22
CA VAL A 77 0.85 6.09 -1.17
C VAL A 77 0.20 5.83 0.20
N HIS A 78 -1.12 5.60 0.24
CA HIS A 78 -1.79 5.22 1.50
C HIS A 78 -1.24 3.91 2.05
N ASN A 79 -1.12 2.86 1.22
CA ASN A 79 -0.53 1.60 1.65
C ASN A 79 0.90 1.75 2.14
N LEU A 80 1.71 2.54 1.44
CA LEU A 80 3.10 2.79 1.84
C LEU A 80 3.19 3.50 3.20
N ILE A 81 2.35 4.50 3.46
CA ILE A 81 2.30 5.21 4.75
C ILE A 81 1.87 4.25 5.88
N GLU A 82 0.83 3.45 5.67
CA GLU A 82 0.39 2.47 6.67
C GLU A 82 1.43 1.37 6.90
N PHE A 83 2.09 0.89 5.86
CA PHE A 83 3.20 -0.05 5.98
C PHE A 83 4.37 0.55 6.77
N CYS A 84 4.73 1.81 6.53
CA CYS A 84 5.77 2.48 7.30
C CYS A 84 5.39 2.68 8.78
N ALA A 85 4.11 2.79 9.10
CA ALA A 85 3.61 2.91 10.47
C ALA A 85 3.48 1.56 11.20
N PHE A 86 3.72 0.44 10.53
CA PHE A 86 3.65 -0.91 11.14
C PHE A 86 4.65 -1.06 12.31
N PRO A 87 4.31 -1.70 13.47
CA PRO A 87 3.03 -2.41 13.72
C PRO A 87 1.89 -1.54 14.28
N ALA A 88 2.11 -0.23 14.55
CA ALA A 88 1.07 0.62 15.14
C ALA A 88 -0.19 0.68 14.27
N SER A 89 -0.04 0.73 12.94
CA SER A 89 -1.17 0.80 12.00
C SER A 89 -2.08 -0.43 12.06
N ILE A 90 -1.53 -1.63 12.28
CA ILE A 90 -2.34 -2.86 12.30
C ILE A 90 -3.25 -2.94 13.52
N ASN A 91 -2.83 -2.34 14.65
CA ASN A 91 -3.64 -2.33 15.87
C ASN A 91 -4.91 -1.47 15.73
N GLU A 92 -4.95 -0.60 14.73
CA GLU A 92 -6.09 0.28 14.45
C GLU A 92 -7.04 -0.31 13.38
N ILE A 93 -6.65 -1.41 12.73
CA ILE A 93 -7.42 -2.06 11.66
C ILE A 93 -8.38 -3.10 12.26
N LYS A 94 -9.66 -3.01 11.89
CA LYS A 94 -10.62 -4.11 12.14
C LYS A 94 -10.48 -5.14 11.02
N LEU A 95 -9.98 -6.32 11.37
CA LEU A 95 -9.87 -7.43 10.44
C LEU A 95 -11.18 -8.22 10.41
N ASP A 96 -11.78 -8.35 9.22
CA ASP A 96 -12.87 -9.29 8.94
C ASP A 96 -12.30 -10.49 8.16
N ILE A 97 -11.96 -11.56 8.88
CA ILE A 97 -11.35 -12.75 8.30
C ILE A 97 -12.45 -13.73 7.89
N ARG A 98 -12.66 -13.87 6.59
CA ARG A 98 -13.64 -14.82 6.04
C ARG A 98 -12.96 -16.11 5.61
N GLY A 99 -13.49 -17.24 6.07
CA GLY A 99 -12.97 -18.56 5.72
C GLY A 99 -11.84 -19.08 6.61
N GLU A 100 -11.60 -18.48 7.78
CA GLU A 100 -10.60 -18.92 8.76
C GLU A 100 -10.71 -20.42 9.09
N LYS A 101 -11.93 -20.97 9.12
CA LYS A 101 -12.18 -22.40 9.35
C LYS A 101 -11.41 -23.30 8.39
N HIS A 102 -11.23 -22.89 7.14
CA HIS A 102 -10.49 -23.70 6.15
C HIS A 102 -9.01 -23.79 6.48
N ILE A 103 -8.44 -22.71 7.01
CA ILE A 103 -7.05 -22.68 7.52
C ILE A 103 -6.92 -23.60 8.72
N GLN A 104 -7.84 -23.50 9.67
CA GLN A 104 -7.83 -24.33 10.88
C GLN A 104 -8.00 -25.83 10.55
N GLU A 105 -8.89 -26.18 9.62
CA GLU A 105 -9.07 -27.56 9.15
C GLU A 105 -7.80 -28.10 8.47
N ALA A 106 -7.14 -27.29 7.64
CA ALA A 106 -5.90 -27.69 6.98
C ALA A 106 -4.76 -27.92 7.98
N LEU A 107 -4.62 -27.03 8.98
CA LEU A 107 -3.62 -27.15 10.04
C LEU A 107 -3.87 -28.41 10.90
N ARG A 108 -5.12 -28.76 11.21
CA ARG A 108 -5.47 -29.97 11.98
C ARG A 108 -5.02 -31.26 11.28
N LYS A 109 -4.99 -31.26 9.93
CA LYS A 109 -4.54 -32.43 9.15
C LYS A 109 -3.03 -32.66 9.23
N ARG A 110 -2.25 -31.72 9.79
CA ARG A 110 -0.78 -31.76 9.95
C ARG A 110 0.02 -32.01 8.67
N ASN A 111 -0.58 -31.79 7.50
CA ASN A 111 0.06 -31.96 6.19
C ASN A 111 0.73 -30.65 5.70
N GLY A 112 0.73 -29.62 6.53
CA GLY A 112 1.15 -28.28 6.12
C GLY A 112 0.05 -27.52 5.38
N LEU A 113 0.29 -26.25 5.11
CA LEU A 113 -0.63 -25.34 4.40
C LEU A 113 0.18 -24.45 3.47
N ILE A 114 -0.25 -24.37 2.21
CA ILE A 114 0.27 -23.41 1.25
C ILE A 114 -0.79 -22.33 1.05
N LEU A 115 -0.46 -21.09 1.43
CA LEU A 115 -1.30 -19.93 1.14
C LEU A 115 -0.87 -19.33 -0.21
N VAL A 116 -1.81 -19.21 -1.13
CA VAL A 116 -1.60 -18.55 -2.41
C VAL A 116 -2.31 -17.21 -2.37
N SER A 117 -1.57 -16.14 -2.56
CA SER A 117 -2.07 -14.77 -2.57
C SER A 117 -1.64 -14.04 -3.84
N GLY A 118 -2.26 -12.90 -4.11
CA GLY A 118 -1.90 -12.00 -5.21
C GLY A 118 -1.62 -10.59 -4.71
N HIS A 119 -1.01 -9.76 -5.57
CA HIS A 119 -0.82 -8.33 -5.30
C HIS A 119 -2.15 -7.58 -5.40
N PHE A 120 -3.02 -7.81 -4.43
CA PHE A 120 -4.34 -7.20 -4.37
C PHE A 120 -4.57 -6.57 -3.00
N GLY A 121 -4.90 -5.29 -2.98
CA GLY A 121 -5.04 -4.56 -1.73
C GLY A 121 -3.70 -4.30 -1.03
N SER A 122 -3.71 -4.26 0.28
CA SER A 122 -2.53 -4.12 1.14
C SER A 122 -1.94 -5.50 1.46
N TRP A 123 -1.46 -6.19 0.43
CA TRP A 123 -0.92 -7.55 0.56
C TRP A 123 0.30 -7.62 1.51
N GLU A 124 1.02 -6.51 1.71
CA GLU A 124 2.13 -6.41 2.67
C GLU A 124 1.70 -6.68 4.12
N ILE A 125 0.41 -6.51 4.43
CA ILE A 125 -0.14 -6.78 5.77
C ILE A 125 -0.39 -8.28 6.00
N LEU A 126 -0.42 -9.08 4.92
CA LEU A 126 -0.68 -10.52 4.99
C LEU A 126 0.57 -11.37 5.24
N GLY A 127 1.79 -10.78 5.17
CA GLY A 127 3.07 -11.47 5.26
C GLY A 127 3.67 -11.59 6.66
#